data_f4dd88bc068efed7fced95656ddf8d44
#
_entry.id   f4dd88bc068efed7fced95656ddf8d44
#
_cell.length_a   1.000
_cell.length_b   1.000
_cell.length_c   1.000
_cell.angle_alpha   90.00
_cell.angle_beta   90.00
_cell.angle_gamma   90.00
#
_symmetry.space_group_name_H-M   'P 1'
#
loop_
_entity.id
_entity.type
_entity.pdbx_description
1 polymer ?
#
loop_
_entity_poly.entity_id
_entity_poly.type
_entity_poly.pdbx_seq_one_letter_code
_entity_poly.pdbx_strand_id
1 'polypeptide(L)'
;MKRHSNTAWFLLLPALAIMSFVAIVPLVTVLNFSFFDIFTLEKIFWVGTTWYEEIITSDRFHASFLRSLLFSALVLGIQIPLGIWLALLLTRAGRWSIVLLMAVAAPLVVPWNMIPIMWLNLIDTKTGIAGQLMAAAGIGFDYKFTAVHTWILLLAMDTWHWLGLVVILAYAGLSAIPAPFYQAAAIDGASRMAIFRHIELPKIGGALSIVVLLRFVDSFMIYTEAFAINAGGPSGATTFLSIDLGEEIKGFSYGSAAARSMVYCLIVTAVVWAFVKITAHQRQADDGKAA
;
A
#
# COMPACT_ATOMS: atom_id res chain seq x y z
N MET A 1 -12.35 -18.83 36.75
CA MET A 1 -11.25 -17.86 36.76
C MET A 1 -10.07 -18.47 36.02
N LYS A 2 -9.76 -17.99 34.77
CA LYS A 2 -8.54 -18.38 34.05
C LYS A 2 -7.37 -17.68 34.75
N ARG A 3 -6.46 -18.46 35.35
CA ARG A 3 -5.17 -17.95 35.85
C ARG A 3 -4.41 -17.40 34.64
N HIS A 4 -4.20 -16.08 34.60
CA HIS A 4 -3.31 -15.47 33.62
C HIS A 4 -1.89 -15.99 33.92
N SER A 5 -1.37 -16.82 33.06
CA SER A 5 -0.02 -17.36 33.21
C SER A 5 0.98 -16.27 32.83
N ASN A 6 1.73 -15.77 33.82
CA ASN A 6 2.82 -14.83 33.60
C ASN A 6 3.94 -15.43 32.70
N THR A 7 3.96 -16.74 32.54
CA THR A 7 4.91 -17.46 31.66
C THR A 7 4.82 -16.99 30.21
N ALA A 8 3.60 -16.63 29.71
CA ALA A 8 3.42 -16.11 28.37
C ALA A 8 4.17 -14.78 28.14
N TRP A 9 4.24 -13.93 29.16
CA TRP A 9 4.98 -12.67 29.11
C TRP A 9 6.50 -12.91 29.00
N PHE A 10 7.04 -13.88 29.75
CA PHE A 10 8.46 -14.22 29.66
C PHE A 10 8.88 -14.74 28.27
N LEU A 11 7.99 -15.45 27.60
CA LEU A 11 8.24 -15.93 26.21
C LEU A 11 8.19 -14.79 25.18
N LEU A 12 7.33 -13.78 25.41
CA LEU A 12 7.19 -12.62 24.51
C LEU A 12 8.28 -11.56 24.76
N LEU A 13 8.81 -11.47 25.97
CA LEU A 13 9.72 -10.40 26.40
C LEU A 13 10.98 -10.25 25.50
N PRO A 14 11.69 -11.31 25.10
CA PRO A 14 12.83 -11.18 24.20
C PRO A 14 12.45 -10.60 22.83
N ALA A 15 11.33 -11.07 22.25
CA ALA A 15 10.84 -10.56 20.97
C ALA A 15 10.42 -9.08 21.08
N LEU A 16 9.70 -8.72 22.14
CA LEU A 16 9.30 -7.32 22.39
C LEU A 16 10.52 -6.43 22.64
N ALA A 17 11.53 -6.89 23.36
CA ALA A 17 12.76 -6.12 23.59
C ALA A 17 13.50 -5.84 22.28
N ILE A 18 13.67 -6.84 21.42
CA ILE A 18 14.31 -6.67 20.12
C ILE A 18 13.48 -5.74 19.23
N MET A 19 12.17 -5.95 19.13
CA MET A 19 11.29 -5.10 18.33
C MET A 19 11.29 -3.64 18.82
N SER A 20 11.26 -3.44 20.13
CA SER A 20 11.33 -2.10 20.72
C SER A 20 12.66 -1.41 20.40
N PHE A 21 13.77 -2.11 20.53
CA PHE A 21 15.09 -1.59 20.20
C PHE A 21 15.18 -1.17 18.72
N VAL A 22 14.78 -2.07 17.82
CA VAL A 22 14.83 -1.83 16.36
C VAL A 22 13.89 -0.70 15.92
N ALA A 23 12.77 -0.52 16.61
CA ALA A 23 11.81 0.53 16.25
C ALA A 23 12.16 1.88 16.91
N ILE A 24 12.45 1.89 18.19
CA ILE A 24 12.61 3.13 18.99
C ILE A 24 13.94 3.81 18.67
N VAL A 25 15.04 3.07 18.60
CA VAL A 25 16.38 3.67 18.40
C VAL A 25 16.47 4.45 17.10
N PRO A 26 16.11 3.88 15.92
CA PRO A 26 16.12 4.64 14.68
C PRO A 26 15.16 5.83 14.70
N LEU A 27 13.95 5.66 15.26
CA LEU A 27 12.96 6.73 15.35
C LEU A 27 13.48 7.92 16.16
N VAL A 28 14.05 7.66 17.34
CA VAL A 28 14.66 8.70 18.20
C VAL A 28 15.85 9.37 17.51
N THR A 29 16.66 8.57 16.78
CA THR A 29 17.81 9.10 16.03
C THR A 29 17.36 10.03 14.91
N VAL A 30 16.36 9.64 14.10
CA VAL A 30 15.81 10.47 13.04
C VAL A 30 15.13 11.72 13.62
N LEU A 31 14.38 11.59 14.72
CA LEU A 31 13.81 12.73 15.42
C LEU A 31 14.89 13.70 15.91
N ASN A 32 15.97 13.18 16.49
CA ASN A 32 17.09 14.03 16.93
C ASN A 32 17.72 14.75 15.73
N PHE A 33 18.03 14.05 14.64
CA PHE A 33 18.65 14.64 13.45
C PHE A 33 17.75 15.69 12.77
N SER A 34 16.45 15.62 12.92
CA SER A 34 15.51 16.58 12.33
C SER A 34 15.59 18.00 12.90
N PHE A 35 16.28 18.19 14.03
CA PHE A 35 16.51 19.50 14.65
C PHE A 35 17.86 20.11 14.31
N PHE A 36 18.65 19.43 13.50
CA PHE A 36 20.00 19.87 13.14
C PHE A 36 20.16 20.03 11.64
N ASP A 37 21.02 20.96 11.25
CA ASP A 37 21.63 20.98 9.94
C ASP A 37 22.93 20.16 10.00
N ILE A 38 22.96 19.06 9.23
CA ILE A 38 24.06 18.09 9.26
C ILE A 38 24.83 18.20 7.96
N PHE A 39 25.86 19.02 7.98
CA PHE A 39 26.73 19.20 6.82
C PHE A 39 27.78 18.09 6.72
N THR A 40 28.40 17.74 7.86
CA THR A 40 29.28 16.58 8.03
C THR A 40 29.10 16.04 9.45
N LEU A 41 29.64 14.84 9.75
CA LEU A 41 29.59 14.27 11.10
C LEU A 41 30.25 15.16 12.17
N GLU A 42 31.15 16.08 11.77
CA GLU A 42 31.84 17.01 12.67
C GLU A 42 31.21 18.40 12.70
N LYS A 43 30.42 18.75 11.65
CA LYS A 43 29.80 20.08 11.51
C LYS A 43 28.29 19.92 11.54
N ILE A 44 27.75 19.98 12.75
CA ILE A 44 26.33 19.85 13.05
C ILE A 44 25.89 21.13 13.73
N PHE A 45 24.85 21.78 13.20
CA PHE A 45 24.33 23.05 13.71
C PHE A 45 22.88 22.84 14.15
N TRP A 46 22.53 23.32 15.33
CA TRP A 46 21.16 23.31 15.80
C TRP A 46 20.32 24.35 15.04
N VAL A 47 19.24 23.90 14.39
CA VAL A 47 18.32 24.77 13.63
C VAL A 47 16.89 24.75 14.18
N GLY A 48 16.64 23.95 15.22
CA GLY A 48 15.30 23.84 15.83
C GLY A 48 14.26 23.30 14.85
N THR A 49 13.15 24.03 14.70
CA THR A 49 11.99 23.62 13.86
C THR A 49 12.04 24.16 12.43
N THR A 50 13.12 24.80 12.01
CA THR A 50 13.20 25.45 10.69
C THR A 50 12.87 24.52 9.54
N TRP A 51 13.39 23.27 9.55
CA TRP A 51 13.07 22.28 8.52
C TRP A 51 11.59 21.94 8.44
N TYR A 52 10.90 21.87 9.59
CA TYR A 52 9.47 21.60 9.61
C TYR A 52 8.65 22.74 9.02
N GLU A 53 9.02 23.99 9.30
CA GLU A 53 8.36 25.18 8.73
C GLU A 53 8.57 25.23 7.23
N GLU A 54 9.79 25.00 6.73
CA GLU A 54 10.08 24.93 5.30
C GLU A 54 9.30 23.81 4.61
N ILE A 55 9.22 22.63 5.18
CA ILE A 55 8.50 21.50 4.59
C ILE A 55 7.00 21.84 4.49
N ILE A 56 6.39 22.31 5.57
CA ILE A 56 4.93 22.56 5.61
C ILE A 56 4.53 23.72 4.68
N THR A 57 5.41 24.69 4.46
CA THR A 57 5.14 25.83 3.56
C THR A 57 5.54 25.56 2.10
N SER A 58 6.23 24.44 1.82
CA SER A 58 6.74 24.11 0.49
C SER A 58 5.64 23.66 -0.47
N ASP A 59 5.50 24.35 -1.62
CA ASP A 59 4.64 23.92 -2.72
C ASP A 59 5.00 22.52 -3.24
N ARG A 60 6.28 22.19 -3.21
CA ARG A 60 6.77 20.86 -3.60
C ARG A 60 6.24 19.77 -2.67
N PHE A 61 6.24 20.00 -1.37
CA PHE A 61 5.68 19.06 -0.39
C PHE A 61 4.19 18.86 -0.63
N HIS A 62 3.41 19.94 -0.79
CA HIS A 62 1.98 19.85 -1.04
C HIS A 62 1.67 19.08 -2.33
N ALA A 63 2.40 19.36 -3.41
CA ALA A 63 2.23 18.66 -4.68
C ALA A 63 2.60 17.18 -4.56
N SER A 64 3.68 16.82 -3.86
CA SER A 64 4.10 15.43 -3.64
C SER A 64 3.12 14.67 -2.75
N PHE A 65 2.59 15.33 -1.72
CA PHE A 65 1.56 14.78 -0.84
C PHE A 65 0.29 14.45 -1.61
N LEU A 66 -0.22 15.39 -2.43
CA LEU A 66 -1.41 15.18 -3.24
C LEU A 66 -1.22 14.05 -4.26
N ARG A 67 -0.03 13.96 -4.89
CA ARG A 67 0.29 12.86 -5.80
C ARG A 67 0.31 11.51 -5.09
N SER A 68 0.94 11.42 -3.90
CA SER A 68 0.96 10.19 -3.10
C SER A 68 -0.47 9.78 -2.69
N LEU A 69 -1.29 10.73 -2.27
CA LEU A 69 -2.69 10.48 -1.90
C LEU A 69 -3.52 10.02 -3.11
N LEU A 70 -3.39 10.70 -4.26
CA LEU A 70 -4.07 10.34 -5.50
C LEU A 70 -3.64 8.95 -5.97
N PHE A 71 -2.34 8.63 -5.93
CA PHE A 71 -1.84 7.32 -6.30
C PHE A 71 -2.45 6.22 -5.44
N SER A 72 -2.42 6.39 -4.11
CA SER A 72 -3.04 5.43 -3.18
C SER A 72 -4.54 5.28 -3.40
N ALA A 73 -5.25 6.37 -3.66
CA ALA A 73 -6.68 6.33 -3.96
C ALA A 73 -6.98 5.55 -5.25
N LEU A 74 -6.18 5.75 -6.32
CA LEU A 74 -6.32 5.02 -7.57
C LEU A 74 -5.97 3.54 -7.41
N VAL A 75 -4.88 3.23 -6.71
CA VAL A 75 -4.49 1.85 -6.38
C VAL A 75 -5.61 1.12 -5.65
N LEU A 76 -6.12 1.69 -4.56
CA LEU A 76 -7.21 1.10 -3.80
C LEU A 76 -8.50 1.00 -4.63
N GLY A 77 -8.82 2.05 -5.40
CA GLY A 77 -9.99 2.10 -6.27
C GLY A 77 -9.98 1.04 -7.38
N ILE A 78 -8.81 0.60 -7.82
CA ILE A 78 -8.64 -0.45 -8.83
C ILE A 78 -8.55 -1.82 -8.16
N GLN A 79 -7.64 -1.98 -7.21
CA GLN A 79 -7.29 -3.30 -6.66
C GLN A 79 -8.39 -3.90 -5.80
N ILE A 80 -9.09 -3.09 -4.99
CA ILE A 80 -10.12 -3.63 -4.09
C ILE A 80 -11.32 -4.19 -4.89
N PRO A 81 -11.94 -3.45 -5.82
CA PRO A 81 -13.05 -4.01 -6.62
C PRO A 81 -12.61 -5.18 -7.50
N LEU A 82 -11.45 -5.07 -8.15
CA LEU A 82 -10.91 -6.12 -9.02
C LEU A 82 -10.58 -7.38 -8.22
N GLY A 83 -9.96 -7.24 -7.05
CA GLY A 83 -9.62 -8.36 -6.18
C GLY A 83 -10.84 -9.07 -5.60
N ILE A 84 -11.86 -8.32 -5.17
CA ILE A 84 -13.14 -8.91 -4.74
C ILE A 84 -13.81 -9.64 -5.90
N TRP A 85 -13.85 -9.04 -7.08
CA TRP A 85 -14.44 -9.67 -8.26
C TRP A 85 -13.75 -10.98 -8.63
N LEU A 86 -12.42 -11.01 -8.65
CA LEU A 86 -11.64 -12.23 -8.88
C LEU A 86 -11.88 -13.27 -7.78
N ALA A 87 -11.91 -12.86 -6.51
CA ALA A 87 -12.19 -13.77 -5.40
C ALA A 87 -13.58 -14.43 -5.53
N LEU A 88 -14.60 -13.66 -5.95
CA LEU A 88 -15.96 -14.18 -6.22
C LEU A 88 -15.98 -15.18 -7.39
N LEU A 89 -15.16 -15.00 -8.41
CA LEU A 89 -15.01 -15.98 -9.48
C LEU A 89 -14.33 -17.25 -8.98
N LEU A 90 -13.28 -17.11 -8.17
CA LEU A 90 -12.53 -18.23 -7.60
C LEU A 90 -13.40 -19.11 -6.68
N THR A 91 -14.31 -18.53 -5.89
CA THR A 91 -15.24 -19.36 -5.06
C THR A 91 -16.12 -20.30 -5.89
N ARG A 92 -16.30 -20.01 -7.18
CA ARG A 92 -17.10 -20.80 -8.12
C ARG A 92 -16.28 -21.77 -8.96
N ALA A 93 -14.94 -21.64 -8.96
CA ALA A 93 -14.06 -22.41 -9.83
C ALA A 93 -13.84 -23.87 -9.38
N GLY A 94 -14.42 -24.28 -8.23
CA GLY A 94 -14.34 -25.65 -7.72
C GLY A 94 -12.90 -26.12 -7.54
N ARG A 95 -12.53 -27.27 -8.12
CA ARG A 95 -11.16 -27.83 -8.00
C ARG A 95 -10.06 -26.95 -8.56
N TRP A 96 -10.37 -26.02 -9.44
CA TRP A 96 -9.42 -25.09 -10.06
C TRP A 96 -9.11 -23.86 -9.21
N SER A 97 -9.91 -23.61 -8.15
CA SER A 97 -9.74 -22.41 -7.29
C SER A 97 -8.32 -22.26 -6.76
N ILE A 98 -7.71 -23.36 -6.30
CA ILE A 98 -6.36 -23.33 -5.71
C ILE A 98 -5.32 -23.00 -6.77
N VAL A 99 -5.40 -23.62 -7.95
CA VAL A 99 -4.45 -23.39 -9.04
C VAL A 99 -4.52 -21.94 -9.54
N LEU A 100 -5.74 -21.43 -9.73
CA LEU A 100 -5.96 -20.04 -10.15
C LEU A 100 -5.53 -19.06 -9.06
N LEU A 101 -5.78 -19.39 -7.79
CA LEU A 101 -5.31 -18.58 -6.67
C LEU A 101 -3.78 -18.48 -6.63
N MET A 102 -3.08 -19.61 -6.82
CA MET A 102 -1.61 -19.62 -6.93
C MET A 102 -1.12 -18.80 -8.12
N ALA A 103 -1.78 -18.89 -9.27
CA ALA A 103 -1.41 -18.11 -10.45
C ALA A 103 -1.56 -16.59 -10.21
N VAL A 104 -2.66 -16.16 -9.57
CA VAL A 104 -2.88 -14.74 -9.23
C VAL A 104 -1.94 -14.27 -8.12
N ALA A 105 -1.53 -15.15 -7.23
CA ALA A 105 -0.60 -14.86 -6.15
C ALA A 105 0.89 -14.89 -6.58
N ALA A 106 1.21 -15.50 -7.71
CA ALA A 106 2.59 -15.64 -8.17
C ALA A 106 3.38 -14.31 -8.27
N PRO A 107 2.79 -13.18 -8.70
CA PRO A 107 3.48 -11.90 -8.70
C PRO A 107 4.00 -11.44 -7.33
N LEU A 108 3.35 -11.82 -6.22
CA LEU A 108 3.77 -11.46 -4.86
C LEU A 108 5.15 -12.01 -4.46
N VAL A 109 5.59 -13.08 -5.14
CA VAL A 109 6.90 -13.71 -4.86
C VAL A 109 8.05 -12.98 -5.58
N VAL A 110 7.72 -12.12 -6.54
CA VAL A 110 8.74 -11.37 -7.30
C VAL A 110 9.35 -10.29 -6.41
N PRO A 111 10.68 -10.21 -6.28
CA PRO A 111 11.34 -9.16 -5.53
C PRO A 111 11.02 -7.76 -6.09
N TRP A 112 10.76 -6.80 -5.22
CA TRP A 112 10.32 -5.44 -5.59
C TRP A 112 11.23 -4.74 -6.60
N ASN A 113 12.55 -4.86 -6.42
CA ASN A 113 13.52 -4.25 -7.33
C ASN A 113 13.53 -4.87 -8.73
N MET A 114 12.97 -6.08 -8.90
CA MET A 114 12.87 -6.75 -10.19
C MET A 114 11.62 -6.33 -10.97
N ILE A 115 10.58 -5.87 -10.30
CA ILE A 115 9.30 -5.49 -10.93
C ILE A 115 9.51 -4.44 -12.04
N PRO A 116 10.09 -3.26 -11.76
CA PRO A 116 10.30 -2.26 -12.80
C PRO A 116 11.19 -2.76 -13.93
N ILE A 117 12.23 -3.54 -13.63
CA ILE A 117 13.12 -4.11 -14.64
C ILE A 117 12.35 -5.03 -15.61
N MET A 118 11.52 -5.93 -15.06
CA MET A 118 10.69 -6.85 -15.85
C MET A 118 9.70 -6.09 -16.75
N TRP A 119 9.00 -5.11 -16.17
CA TRP A 119 8.01 -4.33 -16.90
C TRP A 119 8.62 -3.42 -17.97
N LEU A 120 9.75 -2.76 -17.67
CA LEU A 120 10.46 -1.94 -18.65
C LEU A 120 10.97 -2.77 -19.82
N ASN A 121 11.49 -3.98 -19.57
CA ASN A 121 11.85 -4.91 -20.63
C ASN A 121 10.62 -5.39 -21.42
N LEU A 122 9.50 -5.65 -20.77
CA LEU A 122 8.26 -6.12 -21.41
C LEU A 122 7.69 -5.07 -22.40
N ILE A 123 7.72 -3.79 -22.02
CA ILE A 123 7.17 -2.68 -22.82
C ILE A 123 8.18 -2.02 -23.76
N ASP A 124 9.43 -2.45 -23.77
CA ASP A 124 10.44 -1.94 -24.72
C ASP A 124 10.00 -2.21 -26.16
N THR A 125 10.00 -1.18 -27.01
CA THR A 125 9.50 -1.27 -28.39
C THR A 125 10.37 -2.11 -29.31
N LYS A 126 11.65 -2.36 -28.96
CA LYS A 126 12.59 -3.12 -29.76
C LYS A 126 12.66 -4.59 -29.36
N THR A 127 12.66 -4.86 -28.07
CA THR A 127 12.93 -6.18 -27.49
C THR A 127 11.75 -6.79 -26.73
N GLY A 128 10.81 -5.96 -26.24
CA GLY A 128 9.70 -6.39 -25.42
C GLY A 128 8.48 -6.82 -26.23
N ILE A 129 7.84 -7.92 -25.85
CA ILE A 129 6.66 -8.45 -26.53
C ILE A 129 5.50 -7.44 -26.49
N ALA A 130 5.21 -6.85 -25.31
CA ALA A 130 4.12 -5.88 -25.19
C ALA A 130 4.44 -4.58 -25.95
N GLY A 131 5.70 -4.12 -25.91
CA GLY A 131 6.12 -2.94 -26.66
C GLY A 131 5.96 -3.10 -28.17
N GLN A 132 6.36 -4.25 -28.71
CA GLN A 132 6.19 -4.58 -30.14
C GLN A 132 4.71 -4.67 -30.55
N LEU A 133 3.86 -5.30 -29.71
CA LEU A 133 2.43 -5.38 -29.96
C LEU A 133 1.76 -4.01 -29.95
N MET A 134 2.10 -3.15 -28.99
CA MET A 134 1.60 -1.77 -28.95
C MET A 134 2.04 -0.98 -30.17
N ALA A 135 3.31 -1.09 -30.58
CA ALA A 135 3.83 -0.43 -31.77
C ALA A 135 3.13 -0.92 -33.03
N ALA A 136 2.90 -2.24 -33.19
CA ALA A 136 2.17 -2.81 -34.31
C ALA A 136 0.70 -2.36 -34.36
N ALA A 137 0.10 -2.11 -33.21
CA ALA A 137 -1.27 -1.56 -33.08
C ALA A 137 -1.33 -0.03 -33.26
N GLY A 138 -0.20 0.63 -33.54
CA GLY A 138 -0.13 2.10 -33.67
C GLY A 138 -0.26 2.86 -32.34
N ILE A 139 -0.09 2.18 -31.21
CA ILE A 139 -0.17 2.79 -29.87
C ILE A 139 1.21 3.33 -29.48
N GLY A 140 1.35 4.66 -29.51
CA GLY A 140 2.55 5.35 -29.05
C GLY A 140 2.61 5.43 -27.53
N PHE A 141 3.08 4.37 -26.85
CA PHE A 141 3.21 4.37 -25.40
C PHE A 141 4.57 4.93 -24.98
N ASP A 142 4.58 6.16 -24.48
CA ASP A 142 5.79 6.88 -24.08
C ASP A 142 5.73 7.25 -22.59
N TYR A 143 6.22 6.37 -21.75
CA TYR A 143 6.29 6.58 -20.31
C TYR A 143 7.41 7.54 -19.87
N LYS A 144 8.37 7.85 -20.78
CA LYS A 144 9.53 8.72 -20.43
C LYS A 144 9.16 10.20 -20.46
N PHE A 145 8.30 10.60 -21.40
CA PHE A 145 7.97 12.00 -21.64
C PHE A 145 6.49 12.34 -21.43
N THR A 146 5.62 11.34 -21.26
CA THR A 146 4.20 11.54 -21.07
C THR A 146 3.76 11.13 -19.66
N ALA A 147 3.37 12.10 -18.83
CA ALA A 147 2.97 11.88 -17.44
C ALA A 147 1.85 10.82 -17.29
N VAL A 148 0.84 10.86 -18.16
CA VAL A 148 -0.28 9.89 -18.12
C VAL A 148 0.22 8.48 -18.36
N HIS A 149 1.13 8.25 -19.31
CA HIS A 149 1.69 6.93 -19.58
C HIS A 149 2.55 6.43 -18.42
N THR A 150 3.30 7.32 -17.75
CA THR A 150 4.06 6.97 -16.54
C THR A 150 3.12 6.51 -15.42
N TRP A 151 2.03 7.25 -15.17
CA TRP A 151 1.03 6.88 -14.17
C TRP A 151 0.34 5.55 -14.48
N ILE A 152 -0.05 5.32 -15.73
CA ILE A 152 -0.64 4.04 -16.18
C ILE A 152 0.33 2.90 -15.93
N LEU A 153 1.61 3.08 -16.26
CA LEU A 153 2.64 2.07 -16.04
C LEU A 153 2.83 1.75 -14.56
N LEU A 154 2.92 2.78 -13.71
CA LEU A 154 3.01 2.62 -12.26
C LEU A 154 1.81 1.86 -11.68
N LEU A 155 0.60 2.28 -12.05
CA LEU A 155 -0.63 1.63 -11.58
C LEU A 155 -0.71 0.17 -12.05
N ALA A 156 -0.26 -0.11 -13.28
CA ALA A 156 -0.23 -1.46 -13.82
C ALA A 156 0.78 -2.36 -13.08
N MET A 157 1.99 -1.86 -12.83
CA MET A 157 3.03 -2.57 -12.06
C MET A 157 2.55 -2.89 -10.65
N ASP A 158 2.07 -1.88 -9.93
CA ASP A 158 1.62 -2.01 -8.56
C ASP A 158 0.39 -2.93 -8.46
N THR A 159 -0.57 -2.77 -9.39
CA THR A 159 -1.75 -3.64 -9.42
C THR A 159 -1.37 -5.08 -9.73
N TRP A 160 -0.52 -5.32 -10.72
CA TRP A 160 -0.07 -6.67 -11.06
C TRP A 160 0.62 -7.36 -9.89
N HIS A 161 1.48 -6.64 -9.17
CA HIS A 161 2.22 -7.21 -8.05
C HIS A 161 1.32 -7.51 -6.85
N TRP A 162 0.48 -6.56 -6.45
CA TRP A 162 -0.25 -6.63 -5.19
C TRP A 162 -1.69 -7.17 -5.28
N LEU A 163 -2.25 -7.33 -6.48
CA LEU A 163 -3.62 -7.82 -6.66
C LEU A 163 -3.84 -9.18 -5.99
N GLY A 164 -2.81 -10.05 -6.03
CA GLY A 164 -2.86 -11.36 -5.41
C GLY A 164 -3.14 -11.32 -3.91
N LEU A 165 -2.59 -10.34 -3.18
CA LEU A 165 -2.85 -10.16 -1.75
C LEU A 165 -4.33 -9.86 -1.49
N VAL A 166 -4.92 -8.95 -2.28
CA VAL A 166 -6.34 -8.59 -2.16
C VAL A 166 -7.22 -9.81 -2.44
N VAL A 167 -6.90 -10.56 -3.51
CA VAL A 167 -7.64 -11.76 -3.91
C VAL A 167 -7.57 -12.84 -2.83
N ILE A 168 -6.39 -13.13 -2.27
CA ILE A 168 -6.22 -14.15 -1.22
C ILE A 168 -7.07 -13.81 0.00
N LEU A 169 -7.00 -12.58 0.49
CA LEU A 169 -7.71 -12.19 1.70
C LEU A 169 -9.23 -12.11 1.48
N ALA A 170 -9.66 -11.61 0.32
CA ALA A 170 -11.08 -11.62 -0.05
C ALA A 170 -11.61 -13.05 -0.22
N TYR A 171 -10.85 -13.92 -0.91
CA TYR A 171 -11.22 -15.33 -1.09
C TYR A 171 -11.30 -16.10 0.23
N ALA A 172 -10.33 -15.90 1.12
CA ALA A 172 -10.37 -16.50 2.45
C ALA A 172 -11.60 -16.05 3.25
N GLY A 173 -11.91 -14.75 3.21
CA GLY A 173 -13.10 -14.21 3.86
C GLY A 173 -14.40 -14.77 3.28
N LEU A 174 -14.53 -14.85 1.96
CA LEU A 174 -15.70 -15.43 1.28
C LEU A 174 -15.87 -16.92 1.59
N SER A 175 -14.76 -17.67 1.58
CA SER A 175 -14.78 -19.12 1.86
C SER A 175 -15.11 -19.45 3.31
N ALA A 176 -14.93 -18.51 4.22
CA ALA A 176 -15.27 -18.66 5.63
C ALA A 176 -16.78 -18.42 5.93
N ILE A 177 -17.58 -17.96 4.96
CA ILE A 177 -19.01 -17.70 5.16
C ILE A 177 -19.76 -19.04 5.24
N PRO A 178 -20.48 -19.32 6.35
CA PRO A 178 -21.20 -20.57 6.52
C PRO A 178 -22.32 -20.77 5.48
N ALA A 179 -22.49 -22.00 5.00
CA ALA A 179 -23.51 -22.38 4.01
C ALA A 179 -24.95 -21.99 4.38
N PRO A 180 -25.39 -22.03 5.66
CA PRO A 180 -26.75 -21.62 6.03
C PRO A 180 -27.13 -20.20 5.59
N PHE A 181 -26.19 -19.26 5.52
CA PHE A 181 -26.50 -17.91 5.01
C PHE A 181 -26.93 -17.92 3.54
N TYR A 182 -26.29 -18.74 2.72
CA TYR A 182 -26.67 -18.89 1.31
C TYR A 182 -27.96 -19.68 1.13
N GLN A 183 -28.20 -20.68 2.00
CA GLN A 183 -29.43 -21.46 1.98
C GLN A 183 -30.66 -20.61 2.34
N ALA A 184 -30.55 -19.77 3.38
CA ALA A 184 -31.58 -18.80 3.74
C ALA A 184 -31.89 -17.83 2.61
N ALA A 185 -30.84 -17.24 2.03
CA ALA A 185 -30.97 -16.32 0.89
C ALA A 185 -31.63 -16.99 -0.34
N ALA A 186 -31.39 -18.29 -0.55
CA ALA A 186 -32.03 -19.03 -1.64
C ALA A 186 -33.52 -19.26 -1.37
N ILE A 187 -33.91 -19.53 -0.12
CA ILE A 187 -35.31 -19.68 0.30
C ILE A 187 -36.06 -18.34 0.10
N ASP A 188 -35.41 -17.23 0.47
CA ASP A 188 -35.96 -15.87 0.32
C ASP A 188 -35.96 -15.38 -1.13
N GLY A 189 -35.45 -16.15 -2.09
CA GLY A 189 -35.36 -15.76 -3.49
C GLY A 189 -34.44 -14.58 -3.75
N ALA A 190 -33.42 -14.35 -2.90
CA ALA A 190 -32.53 -13.23 -2.97
C ALA A 190 -31.71 -13.22 -4.28
N SER A 191 -31.63 -12.07 -4.94
CA SER A 191 -30.79 -11.89 -6.14
C SER A 191 -29.31 -11.99 -5.80
N ARG A 192 -28.45 -12.30 -6.79
CA ARG A 192 -26.99 -12.36 -6.62
C ARG A 192 -26.39 -11.04 -6.05
N MET A 193 -26.91 -9.91 -6.49
CA MET A 193 -26.47 -8.60 -5.98
C MET A 193 -26.91 -8.38 -4.53
N ALA A 194 -28.10 -8.86 -4.15
CA ALA A 194 -28.56 -8.81 -2.77
C ALA A 194 -27.68 -9.67 -1.84
N ILE A 195 -27.34 -10.89 -2.27
CA ILE A 195 -26.40 -11.77 -1.55
C ILE A 195 -25.05 -11.09 -1.38
N PHE A 196 -24.49 -10.50 -2.45
CA PHE A 196 -23.23 -9.79 -2.38
C PHE A 196 -23.29 -8.63 -1.37
N ARG A 197 -24.30 -7.76 -1.49
CA ARG A 197 -24.38 -6.53 -0.69
C ARG A 197 -24.71 -6.77 0.78
N HIS A 198 -25.55 -7.78 1.08
CA HIS A 198 -26.08 -7.99 2.43
C HIS A 198 -25.43 -9.15 3.19
N ILE A 199 -24.77 -10.09 2.50
CA ILE A 199 -24.12 -11.24 3.12
C ILE A 199 -22.60 -11.18 2.90
N GLU A 200 -22.14 -11.22 1.65
CA GLU A 200 -20.73 -11.39 1.34
C GLU A 200 -19.91 -10.17 1.74
N LEU A 201 -20.25 -8.99 1.25
CA LEU A 201 -19.49 -7.76 1.50
C LEU A 201 -19.38 -7.40 2.99
N PRO A 202 -20.45 -7.46 3.81
CA PRO A 202 -20.33 -7.26 5.26
C PRO A 202 -19.46 -8.31 5.96
N LYS A 203 -19.58 -9.57 5.56
CA LYS A 203 -18.82 -10.68 6.19
C LYS A 203 -17.32 -10.59 5.89
N ILE A 204 -16.93 -10.18 4.69
CA ILE A 204 -15.49 -10.00 4.34
C ILE A 204 -14.93 -8.63 4.77
N GLY A 205 -15.77 -7.74 5.30
CA GLY A 205 -15.39 -6.37 5.67
C GLY A 205 -14.17 -6.31 6.61
N GLY A 206 -14.06 -7.23 7.55
CA GLY A 206 -12.89 -7.33 8.43
C GLY A 206 -11.59 -7.65 7.70
N ALA A 207 -11.63 -8.57 6.74
CA ALA A 207 -10.46 -8.90 5.90
C ALA A 207 -10.12 -7.75 4.96
N LEU A 208 -11.14 -7.14 4.33
CA LEU A 208 -10.95 -5.98 3.46
C LEU A 208 -10.36 -4.78 4.20
N SER A 209 -10.75 -4.54 5.44
CA SER A 209 -10.17 -3.46 6.25
C SER A 209 -8.67 -3.62 6.41
N ILE A 210 -8.18 -4.84 6.65
CA ILE A 210 -6.75 -5.12 6.77
C ILE A 210 -6.05 -4.84 5.43
N VAL A 211 -6.63 -5.33 4.32
CA VAL A 211 -6.06 -5.10 2.98
C VAL A 211 -5.98 -3.62 2.64
N VAL A 212 -7.08 -2.89 2.85
CA VAL A 212 -7.14 -1.44 2.58
C VAL A 212 -6.04 -0.70 3.35
N LEU A 213 -5.88 -1.01 4.63
CA LEU A 213 -4.86 -0.37 5.46
C LEU A 213 -3.44 -0.70 4.96
N LEU A 214 -3.14 -1.98 4.74
CA LEU A 214 -1.82 -2.41 4.25
C LEU A 214 -1.49 -1.78 2.90
N ARG A 215 -2.44 -1.81 1.97
CA ARG A 215 -2.25 -1.26 0.62
C ARG A 215 -2.15 0.26 0.62
N PHE A 216 -2.92 0.93 1.50
CA PHE A 216 -2.78 2.38 1.64
C PHE A 216 -1.37 2.76 2.10
N VAL A 217 -0.88 2.17 3.20
CA VAL A 217 0.44 2.50 3.75
C VAL A 217 1.55 2.23 2.73
N ASP A 218 1.49 1.09 2.04
CA ASP A 218 2.49 0.71 1.06
C ASP A 218 2.46 1.61 -0.18
N SER A 219 1.30 1.79 -0.81
CA SER A 219 1.15 2.62 -2.01
C SER A 219 1.41 4.11 -1.76
N PHE A 220 1.11 4.60 -0.54
CA PHE A 220 1.36 5.99 -0.17
C PHE A 220 2.86 6.33 -0.13
N MET A 221 3.71 5.33 0.13
CA MET A 221 5.16 5.46 0.20
C MET A 221 5.88 4.76 -0.96
N ILE A 222 5.22 4.61 -2.12
CA ILE A 222 5.81 3.99 -3.30
C ILE A 222 7.12 4.69 -3.71
N TYR A 223 8.21 3.94 -3.80
CA TYR A 223 9.52 4.47 -4.15
C TYR A 223 10.18 3.72 -5.30
N THR A 224 10.35 2.42 -5.19
CA THR A 224 11.19 1.60 -6.07
C THR A 224 10.75 1.69 -7.53
N GLU A 225 9.47 1.51 -7.80
CA GLU A 225 8.89 1.53 -9.13
C GLU A 225 8.95 2.96 -9.71
N ALA A 226 8.55 3.95 -8.94
CA ALA A 226 8.54 5.35 -9.37
C ALA A 226 9.96 5.86 -9.67
N PHE A 227 10.93 5.48 -8.82
CA PHE A 227 12.33 5.85 -9.01
C PHE A 227 12.93 5.15 -10.23
N ALA A 228 12.69 3.84 -10.40
CA ALA A 228 13.28 3.06 -11.48
C ALA A 228 12.74 3.43 -12.86
N ILE A 229 11.47 3.85 -12.95
CA ILE A 229 10.87 4.26 -14.23
C ILE A 229 11.47 5.58 -14.70
N ASN A 230 11.42 6.60 -13.87
CA ASN A 230 11.70 7.98 -14.32
C ASN A 230 12.14 8.92 -13.20
N ALA A 231 12.56 8.41 -12.05
CA ALA A 231 13.06 9.17 -10.90
C ALA A 231 12.19 10.39 -10.53
N GLY A 232 10.86 10.23 -10.59
CA GLY A 232 9.91 11.32 -10.33
C GLY A 232 9.41 12.08 -11.58
N GLY A 233 9.96 11.82 -12.79
CA GLY A 233 9.58 12.45 -14.06
C GLY A 233 8.27 11.91 -14.67
N PRO A 234 7.90 12.39 -15.86
CA PRO A 234 8.40 13.60 -16.50
C PRO A 234 7.93 14.88 -15.78
N SER A 235 8.76 15.91 -15.75
CA SER A 235 8.45 17.21 -15.15
C SER A 235 7.89 17.14 -13.71
N GLY A 236 8.40 16.21 -12.90
CA GLY A 236 7.93 15.99 -11.52
C GLY A 236 6.58 15.31 -11.37
N ALA A 237 6.00 14.75 -12.44
CA ALA A 237 4.65 14.17 -12.44
C ALA A 237 4.50 12.98 -11.48
N THR A 238 5.59 12.27 -11.17
CA THR A 238 5.63 11.13 -10.25
C THR A 238 6.57 11.37 -9.06
N THR A 239 6.85 12.64 -8.75
CA THR A 239 7.54 13.00 -7.51
C THR A 239 6.57 12.82 -6.35
N PHE A 240 6.53 11.62 -5.81
CA PHE A 240 5.80 11.26 -4.58
C PHE A 240 6.61 11.69 -3.34
N LEU A 241 6.00 11.63 -2.16
CA LEU A 241 6.68 11.96 -0.90
C LEU A 241 7.97 11.14 -0.71
N SER A 242 7.96 9.87 -1.06
CA SER A 242 9.11 8.97 -0.97
C SER A 242 10.24 9.35 -1.93
N ILE A 243 9.90 9.81 -3.13
CA ILE A 243 10.89 10.30 -4.11
C ILE A 243 11.49 11.61 -3.61
N ASP A 244 10.67 12.52 -3.13
CA ASP A 244 11.10 13.81 -2.56
C ASP A 244 12.08 13.61 -1.39
N LEU A 245 11.76 12.67 -0.47
CA LEU A 245 12.66 12.27 0.60
C LEU A 245 13.98 11.65 0.07
N GLY A 246 13.87 10.77 -0.93
CA GLY A 246 15.03 10.10 -1.54
C GLY A 246 15.99 11.08 -2.21
N GLU A 247 15.49 12.17 -2.77
CA GLU A 247 16.32 13.25 -3.35
C GLU A 247 17.08 14.03 -2.27
N GLU A 248 16.44 14.35 -1.14
CA GLU A 248 17.10 15.00 0.00
C GLU A 248 18.25 14.15 0.56
N ILE A 249 18.02 12.85 0.73
CA ILE A 249 19.07 11.91 1.18
C ILE A 249 20.23 11.85 0.19
N LYS A 250 19.94 11.81 -1.11
CA LYS A 250 20.97 11.80 -2.16
C LYS A 250 21.71 13.14 -2.29
N GLY A 251 21.03 14.23 -1.93
CA GLY A 251 21.62 15.57 -1.83
C GLY A 251 22.45 15.79 -0.57
N PHE A 252 22.60 14.77 0.28
CA PHE A 252 23.30 14.83 1.58
C PHE A 252 22.67 15.82 2.58
N SER A 253 21.41 16.21 2.38
CA SER A 253 20.64 17.08 3.29
C SER A 253 20.00 16.26 4.41
N TYR A 254 20.81 15.66 5.28
CA TYR A 254 20.33 14.67 6.25
C TYR A 254 19.39 15.24 7.30
N GLY A 255 19.57 16.49 7.74
CA GLY A 255 18.67 17.14 8.69
C GLY A 255 17.29 17.39 8.11
N SER A 256 17.21 17.98 6.92
CA SER A 256 15.96 18.16 6.18
C SER A 256 15.29 16.83 5.87
N ALA A 257 16.06 15.82 5.40
CA ALA A 257 15.55 14.48 5.15
C ALA A 257 14.97 13.81 6.41
N ALA A 258 15.61 14.00 7.57
CA ALA A 258 15.13 13.49 8.84
C ALA A 258 13.81 14.19 9.25
N ALA A 259 13.70 15.51 9.10
CA ALA A 259 12.47 16.24 9.36
C ALA A 259 11.33 15.79 8.41
N ARG A 260 11.60 15.61 7.11
CA ARG A 260 10.63 15.03 6.14
C ARG A 260 10.17 13.64 6.55
N SER A 261 11.11 12.78 6.95
CA SER A 261 10.78 11.43 7.43
C SER A 261 9.84 11.47 8.64
N MET A 262 10.06 12.39 9.58
CA MET A 262 9.18 12.57 10.74
C MET A 262 7.79 13.08 10.34
N VAL A 263 7.71 14.06 9.44
CA VAL A 263 6.41 14.55 8.92
C VAL A 263 5.65 13.43 8.23
N TYR A 264 6.32 12.65 7.39
CA TYR A 264 5.69 11.52 6.68
C TYR A 264 5.24 10.42 7.65
N CYS A 265 6.06 10.10 8.65
CA CYS A 265 5.71 9.16 9.71
C CYS A 265 4.45 9.62 10.48
N LEU A 266 4.36 10.91 10.81
CA LEU A 266 3.19 11.49 11.48
C LEU A 266 1.93 11.42 10.61
N ILE A 267 2.03 11.74 9.31
CA ILE A 267 0.91 11.64 8.37
C ILE A 267 0.40 10.20 8.29
N VAL A 268 1.29 9.23 8.06
CA VAL A 268 0.90 7.81 7.97
C VAL A 268 0.28 7.34 9.29
N THR A 269 0.90 7.70 10.43
CA THR A 269 0.38 7.34 11.75
C THR A 269 -1.01 7.93 12.00
N ALA A 270 -1.25 9.19 11.61
CA ALA A 270 -2.55 9.84 11.75
C ALA A 270 -3.63 9.13 10.89
N VAL A 271 -3.28 8.77 9.66
CA VAL A 271 -4.21 8.02 8.77
C VAL A 271 -4.51 6.63 9.32
N VAL A 272 -3.48 5.89 9.76
CA VAL A 272 -3.65 4.58 10.39
C VAL A 272 -4.52 4.67 11.63
N TRP A 273 -4.26 5.65 12.50
CA TRP A 273 -5.06 5.88 13.70
C TRP A 273 -6.52 6.19 13.38
N ALA A 274 -6.77 7.09 12.43
CA ALA A 274 -8.13 7.44 12.00
C ALA A 274 -8.85 6.19 11.44
N PHE A 275 -8.17 5.41 10.60
CA PHE A 275 -8.71 4.18 10.04
C PHE A 275 -9.08 3.15 11.11
N VAL A 276 -8.19 2.90 12.07
CA VAL A 276 -8.43 1.96 13.18
C VAL A 276 -9.62 2.42 14.03
N LYS A 277 -9.73 3.72 14.32
CA LYS A 277 -10.87 4.28 15.05
C LYS A 277 -12.20 4.08 14.32
N ILE A 278 -12.24 4.40 13.03
CA ILE A 278 -13.45 4.23 12.20
C ILE A 278 -13.87 2.76 12.17
N THR A 279 -12.93 1.84 11.92
CA THR A 279 -13.22 0.40 11.84
C THR A 279 -13.65 -0.18 13.19
N ALA A 280 -13.05 0.26 14.30
CA ALA A 280 -13.46 -0.17 15.63
C ALA A 280 -14.89 0.28 15.97
N HIS A 281 -15.25 1.51 15.61
CA HIS A 281 -16.59 2.04 15.84
C HIS A 281 -17.67 1.30 15.02
N GLN A 282 -17.37 0.95 13.77
CA GLN A 282 -18.26 0.16 12.93
C GLN A 282 -18.52 -1.23 13.52
N ARG A 283 -17.49 -1.92 14.03
CA ARG A 283 -17.67 -3.24 14.68
C ARG A 283 -18.55 -3.17 15.91
N GLN A 284 -18.38 -2.15 16.76
CA GLN A 284 -19.23 -1.96 17.95
C GLN A 284 -20.68 -1.67 17.58
N ALA A 285 -20.92 -0.91 16.51
CA ALA A 285 -22.27 -0.62 16.03
C ALA A 285 -22.98 -1.87 15.46
N ASP A 286 -22.23 -2.78 14.84
CA ASP A 286 -22.76 -4.03 14.31
C ASP A 286 -23.06 -5.05 15.43
N ASP A 287 -22.18 -5.15 16.43
CA ASP A 287 -22.39 -6.00 17.60
C ASP A 287 -23.60 -5.53 18.43
N GLY A 288 -23.80 -4.21 18.57
CA GLY A 288 -24.94 -3.62 19.28
C GLY A 288 -26.29 -3.77 18.55
N LYS A 289 -26.29 -4.06 17.23
CA LYS A 289 -27.51 -4.37 16.47
C LYS A 289 -27.87 -5.86 16.48
N ALA A 290 -26.91 -6.70 16.86
CA ALA A 290 -27.09 -8.15 16.91
C ALA A 290 -27.50 -8.65 18.30
N ALA A 291 -27.43 -7.79 19.34
CA ALA A 291 -27.90 -8.04 20.70
C ALA A 291 -29.30 -7.48 20.92
#